data_76851cebdd26695473024f42fb4963d8
#
_entry.id   76851cebdd26695473024f42fb4963d8
#
_cell.length_a   1.000
_cell.length_b   1.000
_cell.length_c   1.000
_cell.angle_alpha   90.00
_cell.angle_beta   90.00
_cell.angle_gamma   90.00
#
_symmetry.space_group_name_H-M   'P 1'
#
loop_
_entity.id
_entity.type
_entity.pdbx_description
1 polymer ?
#
loop_
_entity_poly.entity_id
_entity_poly.type
_entity_poly.pdbx_seq_one_letter_code
_entity_poly.pdbx_strand_id
1 'polypeptide(L)'
;MVKKSSSITKSKRVRFIKCDIINTNKYSRLLKNCDLAINIAAESHVDNSFISPLNFTKTNSLGAHAFLLECIKRKVKKILHVSSDEVYGEKITGTCYENQLVNPTNPYSASKAAAEVLINSYKYTYKKEIIIVRANNIYGIRQYPEKLISTSIVNLIKNKPIPIHGNGRNIRFYL
;
A
#
# COMPACT_ATOMS: atom_id res chain seq x y z
N MET A 1 1.48 -15.44 2.23
CA MET A 1 1.68 -15.86 3.63
C MET A 1 2.97 -15.22 4.13
N VAL A 2 2.89 -14.18 4.97
CA VAL A 2 4.08 -13.52 5.52
C VAL A 2 4.76 -14.50 6.47
N LYS A 3 5.87 -15.11 6.05
CA LYS A 3 6.73 -15.87 6.96
C LYS A 3 7.21 -14.91 8.05
N LYS A 4 7.02 -15.26 9.32
CA LYS A 4 7.59 -14.54 10.45
C LYS A 4 9.05 -14.19 10.15
N SER A 5 9.36 -12.92 9.95
CA SER A 5 10.75 -12.45 9.95
C SER A 5 11.30 -12.65 11.35
N SER A 6 12.08 -13.70 11.52
CA SER A 6 12.45 -14.22 12.84
C SER A 6 13.26 -13.25 13.71
N SER A 7 13.94 -12.27 13.13
CA SER A 7 14.76 -11.31 13.88
C SER A 7 13.96 -10.13 14.45
N ILE A 8 13.04 -9.55 13.68
CA ILE A 8 12.25 -8.39 14.12
C ILE A 8 11.20 -8.79 15.15
N THR A 9 10.52 -9.93 14.95
CA THR A 9 9.47 -10.41 15.86
C THR A 9 10.00 -10.93 17.20
N LYS A 10 11.30 -11.15 17.32
CA LYS A 10 11.96 -11.53 18.59
C LYS A 10 12.29 -10.32 19.47
N SER A 11 12.25 -9.11 18.96
CA SER A 11 12.52 -7.91 19.74
C SER A 11 11.40 -7.66 20.76
N LYS A 12 11.76 -7.42 22.04
CA LYS A 12 10.80 -7.02 23.10
C LYS A 12 10.08 -5.69 22.78
N ARG A 13 10.63 -4.90 21.84
CA ARG A 13 10.05 -3.62 21.39
C ARG A 13 9.02 -3.79 20.27
N VAL A 14 8.84 -5.01 19.73
CA VAL A 14 7.93 -5.28 18.61
C VAL A 14 6.83 -6.22 19.05
N ARG A 15 5.60 -5.80 18.85
CA ARG A 15 4.41 -6.64 19.04
C ARG A 15 3.80 -6.97 17.68
N PHE A 16 3.82 -8.23 17.28
CA PHE A 16 3.21 -8.70 16.04
C PHE A 16 1.80 -9.25 16.31
N ILE A 17 0.83 -8.76 15.54
CA ILE A 17 -0.56 -9.27 15.56
C ILE A 17 -0.96 -9.58 14.13
N LYS A 18 -1.35 -10.83 13.87
CA LYS A 18 -1.91 -11.24 12.58
C LYS A 18 -3.41 -10.96 12.56
N CYS A 19 -3.85 -10.01 11.75
CA CYS A 19 -5.26 -9.71 11.54
C CYS A 19 -5.49 -9.09 10.16
N ASP A 20 -6.74 -9.11 9.73
CA ASP A 20 -7.21 -8.31 8.59
C ASP A 20 -7.36 -6.85 9.06
N ILE A 21 -6.97 -5.91 8.20
CA ILE A 21 -7.04 -4.47 8.50
C ILE A 21 -8.48 -3.99 8.76
N ILE A 22 -9.47 -4.64 8.16
CA ILE A 22 -10.89 -4.33 8.39
C ILE A 22 -11.33 -4.74 9.80
N ASN A 23 -10.68 -5.75 10.39
CA ASN A 23 -11.03 -6.23 11.72
C ASN A 23 -10.39 -5.37 12.82
N THR A 24 -10.88 -4.14 12.94
CA THR A 24 -10.34 -3.12 13.85
C THR A 24 -10.33 -3.54 15.31
N ASN A 25 -11.26 -4.39 15.75
CA ASN A 25 -11.34 -4.87 17.13
C ASN A 25 -10.06 -5.57 17.60
N LYS A 26 -9.32 -6.20 16.67
CA LYS A 26 -8.08 -6.91 17.00
C LYS A 26 -6.90 -6.00 17.31
N TYR A 27 -6.88 -4.78 16.77
CA TYR A 27 -5.76 -3.85 16.96
C TYR A 27 -6.14 -2.51 17.56
N SER A 28 -7.41 -2.21 17.69
CA SER A 28 -7.95 -0.95 18.20
C SER A 28 -7.32 -0.49 19.52
N ARG A 29 -7.16 -1.42 20.47
CA ARG A 29 -6.55 -1.12 21.79
C ARG A 29 -5.08 -0.69 21.68
N LEU A 30 -4.37 -1.12 20.64
CA LEU A 30 -2.97 -0.77 20.42
C LEU A 30 -2.79 0.65 19.89
N LEU A 31 -3.82 1.21 19.29
CA LEU A 31 -3.80 2.58 18.80
C LEU A 31 -3.97 3.61 19.91
N LYS A 32 -4.37 3.20 21.11
CA LYS A 32 -4.45 4.11 22.26
C LYS A 32 -3.05 4.60 22.65
N ASN A 33 -2.89 5.91 22.74
CA ASN A 33 -1.61 6.59 23.04
C ASN A 33 -0.53 6.37 21.95
N CYS A 34 -0.93 6.01 20.72
CA CYS A 34 -0.02 5.88 19.60
C CYS A 34 0.30 7.27 19.03
N ASP A 35 1.59 7.58 18.88
CA ASP A 35 2.03 8.86 18.31
C ASP A 35 1.87 8.89 16.80
N LEU A 36 2.19 7.78 16.14
CA LEU A 36 2.14 7.63 14.68
C LEU A 36 1.54 6.28 14.31
N ALA A 37 0.52 6.29 13.47
CA ALA A 37 -0.01 5.09 12.83
C ALA A 37 0.29 5.11 11.33
N ILE A 38 0.83 4.00 10.81
CA ILE A 38 1.23 3.90 9.41
C ILE A 38 0.40 2.78 8.75
N ASN A 39 -0.36 3.13 7.71
CA ASN A 39 -1.05 2.16 6.88
C ASN A 39 -0.22 1.83 5.63
N ILE A 40 0.33 0.61 5.59
CA ILE A 40 1.04 0.05 4.43
C ILE A 40 0.29 -1.17 3.89
N ALA A 41 -0.76 -1.63 4.58
CA ALA A 41 -1.52 -2.80 4.19
C ALA A 41 -2.25 -2.55 2.86
N ALA A 42 -1.99 -3.40 1.88
CA ALA A 42 -2.64 -3.33 0.58
C ALA A 42 -2.52 -4.65 -0.19
N GLU A 43 -3.49 -4.92 -1.04
CA GLU A 43 -3.32 -5.75 -2.23
C GLU A 43 -2.58 -4.92 -3.29
N SER A 44 -1.49 -5.44 -3.89
CA SER A 44 -0.56 -4.61 -4.67
C SER A 44 -0.20 -5.15 -6.05
N HIS A 45 -0.71 -6.32 -6.46
CA HIS A 45 -0.41 -6.92 -7.76
C HIS A 45 -1.45 -6.52 -8.80
N VAL A 46 -1.05 -5.71 -9.80
CA VAL A 46 -1.97 -5.14 -10.79
C VAL A 46 -2.75 -6.23 -11.54
N ASP A 47 -2.09 -7.30 -12.03
CA ASP A 47 -2.78 -8.36 -12.77
C ASP A 47 -3.84 -9.05 -11.90
N ASN A 48 -3.55 -9.28 -10.62
CA ASN A 48 -4.52 -9.84 -9.69
C ASN A 48 -5.72 -8.90 -9.46
N SER A 49 -5.54 -7.59 -9.65
CA SER A 49 -6.64 -6.64 -9.51
C SER A 49 -7.71 -6.79 -10.59
N PHE A 50 -7.34 -7.27 -11.77
CA PHE A 50 -8.30 -7.62 -12.82
C PHE A 50 -9.03 -8.94 -12.54
N ILE A 51 -8.35 -9.88 -11.89
CA ILE A 51 -8.93 -11.20 -11.55
C ILE A 51 -9.90 -11.09 -10.36
N SER A 52 -9.54 -10.30 -9.34
CA SER A 52 -10.30 -10.18 -8.10
C SER A 52 -10.45 -8.72 -7.64
N PRO A 53 -11.10 -7.85 -8.43
CA PRO A 53 -11.13 -6.40 -8.17
C PRO A 53 -11.77 -6.04 -6.82
N LEU A 54 -12.79 -6.78 -6.40
CA LEU A 54 -13.48 -6.53 -5.12
C LEU A 54 -12.56 -6.75 -3.90
N ASN A 55 -11.60 -7.68 -3.98
CA ASN A 55 -10.63 -7.86 -2.90
C ASN A 55 -9.73 -6.64 -2.76
N PHE A 56 -9.37 -5.99 -3.87
CA PHE A 56 -8.62 -4.74 -3.86
C PHE A 56 -9.43 -3.60 -3.25
N THR A 57 -10.67 -3.42 -3.65
CA THR A 57 -11.57 -2.43 -3.05
C THR A 57 -11.76 -2.70 -1.55
N LYS A 58 -11.97 -3.94 -1.17
CA LYS A 58 -12.14 -4.34 0.22
C LYS A 58 -10.89 -4.02 1.07
N THR A 59 -9.70 -4.40 0.61
CA THR A 59 -8.47 -4.19 1.37
C THR A 59 -7.99 -2.75 1.30
N ASN A 60 -7.87 -2.21 0.07
CA ASN A 60 -7.20 -0.93 -0.15
C ASN A 60 -8.08 0.27 0.17
N SER A 61 -9.40 0.19 -0.12
CA SER A 61 -10.32 1.30 0.13
C SER A 61 -11.03 1.13 1.48
N LEU A 62 -11.81 0.07 1.65
CA LEU A 62 -12.58 -0.15 2.88
C LEU A 62 -11.66 -0.41 4.08
N GLY A 63 -10.60 -1.21 3.91
CA GLY A 63 -9.63 -1.48 4.96
C GLY A 63 -8.87 -0.24 5.40
N ALA A 64 -8.43 0.59 4.45
CA ALA A 64 -7.79 1.86 4.76
C ALA A 64 -8.75 2.82 5.48
N HIS A 65 -10.02 2.88 5.06
CA HIS A 65 -11.05 3.68 5.70
C HIS A 65 -11.32 3.21 7.14
N ALA A 66 -11.49 1.90 7.35
CA ALA A 66 -11.70 1.33 8.69
C ALA A 66 -10.54 1.64 9.63
N PHE A 67 -9.30 1.51 9.14
CA PHE A 67 -8.09 1.87 9.90
C PHE A 67 -8.08 3.36 10.26
N LEU A 68 -8.37 4.24 9.30
CA LEU A 68 -8.43 5.69 9.52
C LEU A 68 -9.45 6.05 10.61
N LEU A 69 -10.68 5.52 10.49
CA LEU A 69 -11.73 5.76 11.48
C LEU A 69 -11.30 5.33 12.89
N GLU A 70 -10.66 4.18 13.00
CA GLU A 70 -10.19 3.70 14.30
C GLU A 70 -9.03 4.57 14.85
N CYS A 71 -8.13 5.05 13.99
CA CYS A 71 -7.09 6.01 14.37
C CYS A 71 -7.70 7.32 14.91
N ILE A 72 -8.72 7.85 14.24
CA ILE A 72 -9.44 9.07 14.68
C ILE A 72 -10.12 8.82 16.02
N LYS A 73 -10.87 7.72 16.16
CA LYS A 73 -11.56 7.34 17.39
C LYS A 73 -10.58 7.17 18.57
N ARG A 74 -9.38 6.65 18.33
CA ARG A 74 -8.33 6.46 19.34
C ARG A 74 -7.44 7.68 19.53
N LYS A 75 -7.73 8.79 18.84
CA LYS A 75 -7.01 10.06 18.94
C LYS A 75 -5.51 9.91 18.62
N VAL A 76 -5.17 9.05 17.67
CA VAL A 76 -3.78 8.92 17.17
C VAL A 76 -3.30 10.29 16.69
N LYS A 77 -2.08 10.70 17.08
CA LYS A 77 -1.59 12.05 16.79
C LYS A 77 -1.36 12.28 15.31
N LYS A 78 -0.62 11.38 14.66
CA LYS A 78 -0.24 11.45 13.24
C LYS A 78 -0.61 10.17 12.52
N ILE A 79 -1.07 10.29 11.28
CA ILE A 79 -1.42 9.15 10.45
C ILE A 79 -0.66 9.28 9.14
N LEU A 80 -0.02 8.19 8.69
CA LEU A 80 0.61 8.10 7.39
C LEU A 80 -0.07 6.99 6.58
N HIS A 81 -0.47 7.32 5.37
CA HIS A 81 -1.03 6.34 4.42
C HIS A 81 -0.12 6.21 3.20
N VAL A 82 0.34 5.00 2.93
CA VAL A 82 1.13 4.70 1.74
C VAL A 82 0.19 4.40 0.60
N SER A 83 0.16 5.30 -0.36
CA SER A 83 -0.52 5.17 -1.65
C SER A 83 0.47 4.70 -2.73
N SER A 84 0.23 5.04 -3.97
CA SER A 84 1.04 4.66 -5.13
C SER A 84 1.09 5.79 -6.14
N ASP A 85 2.19 5.91 -6.88
CA ASP A 85 2.31 6.76 -8.06
C ASP A 85 1.30 6.38 -9.16
N GLU A 86 0.86 5.12 -9.22
CA GLU A 86 -0.13 4.66 -10.19
C GLU A 86 -1.50 5.35 -10.07
N VAL A 87 -1.77 6.08 -8.97
CA VAL A 87 -2.99 6.89 -8.86
C VAL A 87 -3.01 8.07 -9.84
N TYR A 88 -1.85 8.50 -10.33
CA TYR A 88 -1.75 9.53 -11.38
C TYR A 88 -2.18 9.04 -12.76
N GLY A 89 -2.28 7.72 -12.95
CA GLY A 89 -2.52 7.08 -14.24
C GLY A 89 -1.25 6.94 -15.07
N GLU A 90 -1.43 6.51 -16.30
CA GLU A 90 -0.31 6.40 -17.24
C GLU A 90 0.17 7.78 -17.69
N LYS A 91 1.47 8.00 -17.55
CA LYS A 91 2.11 9.24 -17.97
C LYS A 91 3.35 8.91 -18.78
N ILE A 92 3.30 9.24 -20.07
CA ILE A 92 4.39 8.94 -21.01
C ILE A 92 5.48 10.01 -20.93
N THR A 93 5.11 11.26 -20.65
CA THR A 93 6.03 12.40 -20.57
C THR A 93 5.64 13.35 -19.45
N GLY A 94 6.60 14.14 -19.00
CA GLY A 94 6.41 15.18 -17.97
C GLY A 94 6.48 14.66 -16.53
N THR A 95 6.17 15.54 -15.58
CA THR A 95 6.27 15.31 -14.14
C THR A 95 4.89 15.25 -13.52
N CYS A 96 4.72 14.41 -12.48
CA CYS A 96 3.54 14.41 -11.64
C CYS A 96 3.79 15.27 -10.41
N TYR A 97 2.78 16.01 -9.99
CA TYR A 97 2.80 16.85 -8.79
C TYR A 97 1.73 16.37 -7.81
N GLU A 98 1.95 16.58 -6.53
CA GLU A 98 1.05 16.11 -5.46
C GLU A 98 -0.34 16.72 -5.52
N ASN A 99 -0.48 17.91 -6.08
CA ASN A 99 -1.76 18.63 -6.24
C ASN A 99 -2.54 18.22 -7.50
N GLN A 100 -1.99 17.35 -8.35
CA GLN A 100 -2.70 16.85 -9.53
C GLN A 100 -3.89 15.97 -9.14
N LEU A 101 -4.95 16.04 -9.93
CA LEU A 101 -6.06 15.11 -9.85
C LEU A 101 -5.59 13.68 -10.13
N VAL A 102 -6.12 12.75 -9.38
CA VAL A 102 -5.87 11.33 -9.62
C VAL A 102 -6.64 10.86 -10.85
N ASN A 103 -6.02 10.03 -11.69
CA ASN A 103 -6.60 9.47 -12.91
C ASN A 103 -6.20 7.99 -13.08
N PRO A 104 -6.58 7.11 -12.13
CA PRO A 104 -6.16 5.72 -12.14
C PRO A 104 -6.69 4.96 -13.36
N THR A 105 -5.86 4.05 -13.91
CA THR A 105 -6.14 3.32 -15.17
C THR A 105 -6.33 1.81 -14.96
N ASN A 106 -6.25 1.31 -13.73
CA ASN A 106 -6.48 -0.10 -13.41
C ASN A 106 -7.17 -0.25 -12.04
N PRO A 107 -7.78 -1.43 -11.73
CA PRO A 107 -8.53 -1.62 -10.49
C PRO A 107 -7.68 -1.44 -9.21
N TYR A 108 -6.38 -1.80 -9.24
CA TYR A 108 -5.48 -1.54 -8.13
C TYR A 108 -5.34 -0.04 -7.87
N SER A 109 -4.90 0.72 -8.88
CA SER A 109 -4.71 2.17 -8.73
C SER A 109 -6.02 2.89 -8.38
N ALA A 110 -7.16 2.44 -8.94
CA ALA A 110 -8.48 2.97 -8.58
C ALA A 110 -8.81 2.73 -7.11
N SER A 111 -8.52 1.55 -6.55
CA SER A 111 -8.73 1.25 -5.14
C SER A 111 -7.86 2.09 -4.21
N LYS A 112 -6.62 2.41 -4.63
CA LYS A 112 -5.71 3.30 -3.90
C LYS A 112 -6.19 4.75 -3.96
N ALA A 113 -6.60 5.23 -5.13
CA ALA A 113 -7.16 6.57 -5.32
C ALA A 113 -8.44 6.78 -4.50
N ALA A 114 -9.33 5.80 -4.45
CA ALA A 114 -10.53 5.84 -3.62
C ALA A 114 -10.20 6.00 -2.13
N ALA A 115 -9.15 5.30 -1.65
CA ALA A 115 -8.67 5.50 -0.28
C ALA A 115 -8.17 6.94 -0.04
N GLU A 116 -7.42 7.53 -0.99
CA GLU A 116 -6.96 8.91 -0.86
C GLU A 116 -8.10 9.91 -0.78
N VAL A 117 -9.14 9.75 -1.62
CA VAL A 117 -10.33 10.63 -1.61
C VAL A 117 -11.00 10.58 -0.23
N LEU A 118 -11.22 9.37 0.32
CA LEU A 118 -11.76 9.19 1.66
C LEU A 118 -10.86 9.86 2.71
N ILE A 119 -9.56 9.60 2.70
CA ILE A 119 -8.61 10.15 3.67
C ILE A 119 -8.58 11.67 3.61
N ASN A 120 -8.58 12.27 2.42
CA ASN A 120 -8.58 13.72 2.26
C ASN A 120 -9.85 14.37 2.82
N SER A 121 -11.02 13.75 2.66
CA SER A 121 -12.25 14.24 3.26
C SER A 121 -12.16 14.32 4.79
N TYR A 122 -11.57 13.30 5.42
CA TYR A 122 -11.36 13.28 6.87
C TYR A 122 -10.28 14.26 7.34
N LYS A 123 -9.21 14.41 6.57
CA LYS A 123 -8.17 15.41 6.82
C LYS A 123 -8.79 16.81 6.89
N TYR A 124 -9.67 17.14 5.94
CA TYR A 124 -10.37 18.42 5.90
C TYR A 124 -11.35 18.57 7.07
N THR A 125 -12.22 17.57 7.28
CA THR A 125 -13.30 17.64 8.28
C THR A 125 -12.77 17.65 9.72
N TYR A 126 -11.80 16.81 10.03
CA TYR A 126 -11.29 16.66 11.39
C TYR A 126 -10.01 17.45 11.66
N LYS A 127 -9.51 18.22 10.68
CA LYS A 127 -8.24 18.98 10.77
C LYS A 127 -7.09 18.11 11.32
N LYS A 128 -7.07 16.82 10.93
CA LYS A 128 -6.12 15.83 11.43
C LYS A 128 -4.84 15.87 10.62
N GLU A 129 -3.69 15.71 11.28
CA GLU A 129 -2.41 15.55 10.59
C GLU A 129 -2.35 14.17 9.94
N ILE A 130 -2.68 14.12 8.65
CA ILE A 130 -2.64 12.90 7.84
C ILE A 130 -1.73 13.16 6.64
N ILE A 131 -0.72 12.31 6.48
CA ILE A 131 0.22 12.35 5.37
C ILE A 131 -0.12 11.20 4.41
N ILE A 132 -0.25 11.52 3.12
CA ILE A 132 -0.38 10.53 2.04
C ILE A 132 0.94 10.53 1.28
N VAL A 133 1.52 9.34 1.08
CA VAL A 133 2.75 9.14 0.29
C VAL A 133 2.40 8.37 -0.97
N ARG A 134 2.62 8.96 -2.13
CA ARG A 134 2.51 8.32 -3.43
C ARG A 134 3.89 7.83 -3.84
N ALA A 135 4.22 6.60 -3.43
CA ALA A 135 5.55 6.04 -3.69
C ALA A 135 5.62 5.43 -5.09
N ASN A 136 6.76 5.60 -5.75
CA ASN A 136 7.16 4.84 -6.93
C ASN A 136 7.39 3.37 -6.58
N ASN A 137 7.80 2.55 -7.55
CA ASN A 137 8.10 1.15 -7.28
C ASN A 137 9.23 1.02 -6.27
N ILE A 138 8.97 0.33 -5.19
CA ILE A 138 9.94 0.06 -4.13
C ILE A 138 10.44 -1.37 -4.30
N TYR A 139 11.75 -1.58 -4.19
CA TYR A 139 12.35 -2.91 -4.16
C TYR A 139 13.32 -3.05 -3.00
N GLY A 140 13.57 -4.28 -2.58
CA GLY A 140 14.53 -4.51 -1.51
C GLY A 140 14.53 -5.93 -0.96
N ILE A 141 15.40 -6.15 0.02
CA ILE A 141 15.54 -7.43 0.71
C ILE A 141 14.19 -7.85 1.31
N ARG A 142 13.78 -9.12 1.11
CA ARG A 142 12.53 -9.74 1.56
C ARG A 142 11.29 -9.31 0.78
N GLN A 143 11.42 -8.62 -0.34
CA GLN A 143 10.29 -8.41 -1.22
C GLN A 143 9.74 -9.77 -1.68
N TYR A 144 8.41 -9.92 -1.67
CA TYR A 144 7.76 -11.12 -2.17
C TYR A 144 8.02 -11.26 -3.68
N PRO A 145 8.33 -12.48 -4.19
CA PRO A 145 8.71 -12.70 -5.58
C PRO A 145 7.50 -12.71 -6.52
N GLU A 146 6.80 -11.59 -6.59
CA GLU A 146 5.70 -11.31 -7.52
C GLU A 146 5.98 -10.10 -8.40
N LYS A 147 6.91 -9.23 -7.98
CA LYS A 147 7.31 -8.04 -8.72
C LYS A 147 8.54 -8.32 -9.59
N LEU A 148 8.70 -7.56 -10.66
CA LEU A 148 9.70 -7.80 -11.71
C LEU A 148 11.10 -8.12 -11.16
N ILE A 149 11.68 -7.26 -10.34
CA ILE A 149 13.05 -7.42 -9.84
C ILE A 149 13.18 -8.70 -9.00
N SER A 150 12.31 -8.88 -8.02
CA SER A 150 12.36 -10.04 -7.13
C SER A 150 12.07 -11.36 -7.86
N THR A 151 11.13 -11.36 -8.82
CA THR A 151 10.83 -12.52 -9.67
C THR A 151 12.00 -12.86 -10.58
N SER A 152 12.61 -11.84 -11.20
CA SER A 152 13.78 -12.03 -12.08
C SER A 152 14.95 -12.65 -11.33
N ILE A 153 15.28 -12.16 -10.13
CA ILE A 153 16.35 -12.73 -9.30
C ILE A 153 16.06 -14.19 -8.96
N VAL A 154 14.84 -14.51 -8.51
CA VAL A 154 14.47 -15.89 -8.17
C VAL A 154 14.52 -16.81 -9.40
N ASN A 155 14.08 -16.32 -10.55
CA ASN A 155 14.11 -17.10 -11.79
C ASN A 155 15.53 -17.35 -12.26
N LEU A 156 16.40 -16.34 -12.24
CA LEU A 156 17.83 -16.50 -12.58
C LEU A 156 18.52 -17.53 -11.69
N ILE A 157 18.32 -17.48 -10.37
CA ILE A 157 18.86 -18.47 -9.43
C ILE A 157 18.39 -19.90 -9.76
N LYS A 158 17.18 -20.02 -10.33
CA LYS A 158 16.58 -21.31 -10.69
C LYS A 158 16.81 -21.71 -12.15
N ASN A 159 17.66 -21.00 -12.89
CA ASN A 159 17.86 -21.18 -14.32
C ASN A 159 16.54 -21.14 -15.14
N LYS A 160 15.62 -20.26 -14.75
CA LYS A 160 14.34 -20.04 -15.42
C LYS A 160 14.36 -18.72 -16.20
N PRO A 161 13.59 -18.61 -17.30
CA PRO A 161 13.49 -17.36 -18.05
C PRO A 161 12.88 -16.24 -17.20
N ILE A 162 13.31 -15.00 -17.48
CA ILE A 162 12.72 -13.79 -16.89
C ILE A 162 11.43 -13.47 -17.66
N PRO A 163 10.29 -13.26 -16.97
CA PRO A 163 9.07 -12.88 -17.64
C PRO A 163 9.16 -11.44 -18.18
N ILE A 164 8.80 -11.25 -19.43
CA ILE A 164 8.69 -9.94 -20.05
C ILE A 164 7.20 -9.67 -20.27
N HIS A 165 6.70 -8.55 -19.73
CA HIS A 165 5.34 -8.12 -19.92
C HIS A 165 5.19 -7.31 -21.22
N GLY A 166 4.22 -7.68 -22.04
CA GLY A 166 3.97 -7.05 -23.34
C GLY A 166 5.18 -7.15 -24.27
N ASN A 167 5.62 -6.02 -24.82
CA ASN A 167 6.79 -5.92 -25.71
C ASN A 167 8.10 -5.52 -24.98
N GLY A 168 8.10 -5.48 -23.65
CA GLY A 168 9.26 -5.11 -22.85
C GLY A 168 9.63 -3.63 -22.85
N ARG A 169 8.80 -2.74 -23.43
CA ARG A 169 9.05 -1.29 -23.50
C ARG A 169 8.49 -0.50 -22.32
N ASN A 170 7.95 -1.18 -21.30
CA ASN A 170 7.41 -0.53 -20.12
C ASN A 170 8.52 0.18 -19.33
N ILE A 171 8.31 1.46 -19.02
CA ILE A 171 9.22 2.24 -18.19
C ILE A 171 8.68 2.26 -16.76
N ARG A 172 9.56 2.06 -15.78
CA ARG A 172 9.25 2.12 -14.35
C ARG A 172 10.35 2.84 -13.60
N PHE A 173 9.96 3.68 -12.66
CA PHE A 173 10.89 4.30 -11.72
C PHE A 173 10.92 3.49 -10.42
N TYR A 174 12.10 3.34 -9.85
CA TYR A 174 12.34 2.60 -8.62
C TYR A 174 13.04 3.46 -7.58
N LEU A 175 12.70 3.19 -6.31
CA LEU A 175 13.33 3.77 -5.12
C LEU A 175 14.08 2.70 -4.35
#